data_dee67c2d0df33a2ff66fcb2ee9fe3a00
#
_entry.id   dee67c2d0df33a2ff66fcb2ee9fe3a00
#
_cell.length_a   1.000
_cell.length_b   1.000
_cell.length_c   1.000
_cell.angle_alpha   90.00
_cell.angle_beta   90.00
_cell.angle_gamma   90.00
#
_symmetry.space_group_name_H-M   'P 1'
#
loop_
_entity.id
_entity.type
_entity.pdbx_description
1 polymer ?
#
loop_
_entity_poly.entity_id
_entity_poly.type
_entity_poly.pdbx_seq_one_letter_code
_entity_poly.pdbx_strand_id
1 'polypeptide(L)'
;ENGRVIVTGCLGAKEDQIRQVHPKVLEVSGPHSYETVMAQVHKYVPKPEHNPYTSLVPKQGVKLTPKHYAYLKISEGCDHRCTFCIIPSLRGDLESRSITQVLDEAKRLADAGVKELLVVSQDTSAYAMDTQRKEGGVKTAFWNGMPIKNDLMTLCKQLGKLGIWVRLHYVYPYPHVDDLIPLMAEGLLLPYLDIPLQHASPKILKAMKRPGKIDRTLERIKQWREICPDLTLRSTFIVGFPGETEEDFQMLLDFLKEAQLDRVGCFKFSPVEGAPATEMADQRSEEHTSELQSHVMIA
;
A
#
# COMPACT_ATOMS: atom_id res chain seq x y z
N GLU A 1 -6.01 -10.49 34.37
CA GLU A 1 -4.89 -10.36 35.32
C GLU A 1 -3.94 -11.56 35.29
N ASN A 2 -4.32 -12.70 34.74
CA ASN A 2 -3.46 -13.88 34.54
C ASN A 2 -3.03 -14.12 33.10
N GLY A 3 -3.22 -13.14 32.21
CA GLY A 3 -2.85 -13.22 30.81
C GLY A 3 -1.38 -12.91 30.55
N ARG A 4 -0.82 -13.53 29.51
CA ARG A 4 0.48 -13.18 28.95
C ARG A 4 0.27 -12.32 27.72
N VAL A 5 1.02 -11.21 27.60
CA VAL A 5 0.87 -10.24 26.54
C VAL A 5 2.11 -10.29 25.63
N ILE A 6 1.87 -10.42 24.34
CA ILE A 6 2.88 -10.27 23.28
C ILE A 6 2.48 -9.05 22.45
N VAL A 7 3.41 -8.14 22.23
CA VAL A 7 3.22 -6.98 21.37
C VAL A 7 3.94 -7.21 20.05
N THR A 8 3.26 -6.97 18.93
CA THR A 8 3.82 -7.15 17.59
C THR A 8 3.29 -6.10 16.62
N GLY A 9 3.83 -6.06 15.41
CA GLY A 9 3.45 -5.12 14.38
C GLY A 9 4.23 -3.82 14.44
N CYS A 10 3.73 -2.76 13.80
CA CYS A 10 4.46 -1.49 13.64
C CYS A 10 4.89 -0.86 14.97
N LEU A 11 4.05 -0.96 16.00
CA LEU A 11 4.41 -0.45 17.33
C LEU A 11 5.55 -1.24 17.96
N GLY A 12 5.69 -2.53 17.63
CA GLY A 12 6.78 -3.38 18.10
C GLY A 12 8.18 -2.92 17.66
N ALA A 13 8.28 -2.05 16.66
CA ALA A 13 9.54 -1.39 16.29
C ALA A 13 10.05 -0.43 17.37
N LYS A 14 9.20 -0.02 18.33
CA LYS A 14 9.52 0.84 19.46
C LYS A 14 9.61 0.04 20.78
N GLU A 15 10.33 -1.07 20.79
CA GLU A 15 10.40 -2.01 21.93
C GLU A 15 10.73 -1.33 23.25
N ASP A 16 11.73 -0.44 23.28
CA ASP A 16 12.16 0.24 24.51
C ASP A 16 11.03 1.07 25.12
N GLN A 17 10.27 1.79 24.30
CA GLN A 17 9.12 2.59 24.78
C GLN A 17 8.01 1.70 25.34
N ILE A 18 7.74 0.56 24.70
CA ILE A 18 6.75 -0.40 25.16
C ILE A 18 7.15 -0.99 26.49
N ARG A 19 8.40 -1.47 26.63
CA ARG A 19 8.91 -2.06 27.86
C ARG A 19 9.02 -1.07 29.02
N GLN A 20 9.28 0.20 28.72
CA GLN A 20 9.32 1.27 29.71
C GLN A 20 7.94 1.48 30.37
N VAL A 21 6.88 1.45 29.58
CA VAL A 21 5.50 1.64 30.06
C VAL A 21 4.89 0.32 30.57
N HIS A 22 5.23 -0.80 29.92
CA HIS A 22 4.68 -2.12 30.16
C HIS A 22 5.77 -3.18 30.37
N PRO A 23 6.51 -3.14 31.50
CA PRO A 23 7.68 -4.01 31.74
C PRO A 23 7.31 -5.51 31.84
N LYS A 24 6.03 -5.85 32.02
CA LYS A 24 5.55 -7.24 32.13
C LYS A 24 5.19 -7.88 30.78
N VAL A 25 5.39 -7.17 29.65
CA VAL A 25 5.16 -7.74 28.33
C VAL A 25 6.14 -8.88 28.10
N LEU A 26 5.60 -10.02 27.69
CA LEU A 26 6.38 -11.26 27.50
C LEU A 26 7.36 -11.13 26.33
N GLU A 27 6.86 -10.61 25.22
CA GLU A 27 7.64 -10.46 23.98
C GLU A 27 7.20 -9.19 23.24
N VAL A 28 8.15 -8.52 22.62
CA VAL A 28 7.92 -7.40 21.71
C VAL A 28 8.62 -7.71 20.40
N SER A 29 7.93 -7.62 19.28
CA SER A 29 8.48 -7.93 17.98
C SER A 29 7.96 -6.99 16.89
N GLY A 30 8.80 -6.71 15.90
CA GLY A 30 8.48 -5.84 14.78
C GLY A 30 7.44 -6.41 13.80
N PRO A 31 7.15 -5.70 12.71
CA PRO A 31 6.05 -6.03 11.79
C PRO A 31 6.24 -7.33 10.99
N HIS A 32 7.46 -7.84 10.83
CA HIS A 32 7.75 -9.06 10.03
C HIS A 32 7.99 -10.30 10.89
N SER A 33 7.67 -10.26 12.17
CA SER A 33 8.09 -11.26 13.16
C SER A 33 7.01 -12.32 13.45
N TYR A 34 6.20 -12.70 12.45
CA TYR A 34 5.11 -13.66 12.64
C TYR A 34 5.61 -15.00 13.23
N GLU A 35 6.71 -15.53 12.71
CA GLU A 35 7.29 -16.80 13.21
C GLU A 35 7.77 -16.70 14.65
N THR A 36 8.39 -15.55 15.01
CA THR A 36 8.81 -15.26 16.38
C THR A 36 7.62 -15.22 17.34
N VAL A 37 6.54 -14.53 16.94
CA VAL A 37 5.30 -14.47 17.72
C VAL A 37 4.73 -15.86 17.92
N MET A 38 4.63 -16.67 16.86
CA MET A 38 4.10 -18.03 16.95
C MET A 38 4.99 -18.94 17.79
N ALA A 39 6.30 -18.81 17.69
CA ALA A 39 7.25 -19.55 18.53
C ALA A 39 7.03 -19.22 20.03
N GLN A 40 6.82 -17.94 20.37
CA GLN A 40 6.53 -17.55 21.74
C GLN A 40 5.15 -18.04 22.21
N VAL A 41 4.13 -17.99 21.37
CA VAL A 41 2.81 -18.55 21.68
C VAL A 41 2.94 -20.04 21.99
N HIS A 42 3.66 -20.80 21.17
CA HIS A 42 3.80 -22.26 21.33
C HIS A 42 4.66 -22.71 22.50
N LYS A 43 5.42 -21.81 23.14
CA LYS A 43 6.06 -22.11 24.45
C LYS A 43 5.04 -22.31 25.57
N TYR A 44 3.86 -21.69 25.48
CA TYR A 44 2.85 -21.68 26.52
C TYR A 44 1.55 -22.37 26.11
N VAL A 45 1.26 -22.37 24.82
CA VAL A 45 0.13 -23.05 24.22
C VAL A 45 0.69 -24.01 23.18
N PRO A 46 0.74 -25.31 23.45
CA PRO A 46 1.26 -26.30 22.51
C PRO A 46 0.58 -26.15 21.15
N LYS A 47 1.37 -26.29 20.07
CA LYS A 47 0.84 -26.29 18.71
C LYS A 47 -0.16 -27.44 18.59
N PRO A 48 -1.44 -27.17 18.25
CA PRO A 48 -2.40 -28.24 18.06
C PRO A 48 -1.95 -29.18 16.94
N GLU A 49 -2.02 -30.47 17.16
CA GLU A 49 -1.80 -31.46 16.12
C GLU A 49 -2.91 -31.33 15.09
N HIS A 50 -2.51 -31.10 13.83
CA HIS A 50 -3.47 -31.03 12.73
C HIS A 50 -3.91 -32.43 12.34
N ASN A 51 -5.13 -32.78 12.75
CA ASN A 51 -5.78 -34.01 12.29
C ASN A 51 -6.71 -33.65 11.10
N PRO A 52 -6.45 -34.13 9.88
CA PRO A 52 -7.26 -33.78 8.70
C PRO A 52 -8.72 -34.25 8.81
N TYR A 53 -9.04 -35.18 9.70
CA TYR A 53 -10.40 -35.70 9.89
C TYR A 53 -11.20 -34.97 10.97
N THR A 54 -10.54 -34.33 11.93
CA THR A 54 -11.20 -33.65 13.06
C THR A 54 -10.90 -32.16 13.13
N SER A 55 -9.88 -31.68 12.45
CA SER A 55 -9.49 -30.29 12.45
C SER A 55 -10.24 -29.51 11.35
N LEU A 56 -11.16 -28.64 11.76
CA LEU A 56 -11.91 -27.78 10.82
C LEU A 56 -11.07 -26.62 10.26
N VAL A 57 -9.85 -26.39 10.78
CA VAL A 57 -8.94 -25.34 10.35
C VAL A 57 -7.90 -25.93 9.38
N PRO A 58 -7.85 -25.49 8.12
CA PRO A 58 -6.83 -25.93 7.17
C PRO A 58 -5.42 -25.58 7.66
N LYS A 59 -4.38 -26.35 7.22
CA LYS A 59 -2.97 -26.04 7.53
C LYS A 59 -2.57 -24.61 7.16
N GLN A 60 -3.19 -24.05 6.13
CA GLN A 60 -2.95 -22.71 5.60
C GLN A 60 -3.65 -21.58 6.41
N GLY A 61 -4.39 -21.95 7.47
CA GLY A 61 -5.19 -21.02 8.25
C GLY A 61 -6.57 -20.74 7.65
N VAL A 62 -7.31 -19.84 8.30
CA VAL A 62 -8.65 -19.44 7.91
C VAL A 62 -8.61 -18.03 7.34
N LYS A 63 -9.23 -17.84 6.17
CA LYS A 63 -9.45 -16.52 5.60
C LYS A 63 -10.50 -15.77 6.43
N LEU A 64 -10.13 -14.60 6.99
CA LEU A 64 -11.01 -13.80 7.85
C LEU A 64 -11.90 -12.81 7.10
N THR A 65 -11.58 -12.53 5.81
CA THR A 65 -12.43 -11.67 4.96
C THR A 65 -13.68 -12.40 4.49
N PRO A 66 -14.77 -11.69 4.12
CA PRO A 66 -15.92 -12.28 3.45
C PRO A 66 -15.53 -13.17 2.26
N LYS A 67 -16.37 -14.14 1.92
CA LYS A 67 -16.04 -15.17 0.89
C LYS A 67 -15.72 -14.59 -0.47
N HIS A 68 -16.33 -13.45 -0.84
CA HIS A 68 -16.25 -12.90 -2.19
C HIS A 68 -14.96 -12.12 -2.49
N TYR A 69 -14.20 -11.66 -1.49
CA TYR A 69 -12.91 -10.99 -1.75
C TYR A 69 -11.80 -11.46 -0.82
N ALA A 70 -10.56 -11.23 -1.22
CA ALA A 70 -9.38 -11.45 -0.39
C ALA A 70 -8.31 -10.38 -0.66
N TYR A 71 -7.54 -10.04 0.38
CA TYR A 71 -6.34 -9.25 0.22
C TYR A 71 -5.19 -10.14 -0.26
N LEU A 72 -4.47 -9.68 -1.26
CA LEU A 72 -3.26 -10.30 -1.78
C LEU A 72 -2.08 -9.34 -1.55
N LYS A 73 -1.34 -9.57 -0.49
CA LYS A 73 -0.15 -8.77 -0.18
C LYS A 73 1.01 -9.24 -1.04
N ILE A 74 1.62 -8.32 -1.81
CA ILE A 74 2.70 -8.64 -2.76
C ILE A 74 4.09 -8.19 -2.30
N SER A 75 4.16 -7.19 -1.43
CA SER A 75 5.42 -6.69 -0.84
C SER A 75 5.19 -6.04 0.51
N GLU A 76 6.27 -5.76 1.22
CA GLU A 76 6.31 -5.00 2.48
C GLU A 76 7.36 -3.90 2.38
N GLY A 77 7.25 -2.88 3.29
CA GLY A 77 8.19 -1.78 3.33
C GLY A 77 8.06 -0.81 2.16
N CYS A 78 8.87 0.24 2.15
CA CYS A 78 8.81 1.26 1.12
C CYS A 78 10.15 2.00 1.02
N ASP A 79 10.69 2.12 -0.20
CA ASP A 79 11.94 2.85 -0.46
C ASP A 79 11.75 4.37 -0.51
N HIS A 80 10.48 4.85 -0.54
CA HIS A 80 10.22 6.28 -0.51
C HIS A 80 10.52 6.87 0.87
N ARG A 81 10.96 8.12 0.85
CA ARG A 81 11.26 8.91 2.07
C ARG A 81 10.40 10.17 2.07
N CYS A 82 9.08 9.99 1.80
CA CYS A 82 8.13 11.09 1.87
C CYS A 82 8.17 11.71 3.28
N THR A 83 8.24 13.04 3.35
CA THR A 83 8.52 13.73 4.63
C THR A 83 7.41 13.60 5.66
N PHE A 84 6.18 13.36 5.22
CA PHE A 84 5.01 13.14 6.10
C PHE A 84 4.85 11.67 6.55
N CYS A 85 5.70 10.74 6.09
CA CYS A 85 5.47 9.31 6.23
C CYS A 85 6.49 8.65 7.16
N ILE A 86 6.00 7.89 8.13
CA ILE A 86 6.80 7.13 9.10
C ILE A 86 7.00 5.65 8.68
N ILE A 87 6.32 5.20 7.64
CA ILE A 87 6.30 3.77 7.25
C ILE A 87 7.70 3.17 7.06
N PRO A 88 8.65 3.82 6.34
CA PRO A 88 9.98 3.22 6.15
C PRO A 88 10.74 2.95 7.45
N SER A 89 10.57 3.78 8.46
CA SER A 89 11.21 3.57 9.77
C SER A 89 10.56 2.45 10.59
N LEU A 90 9.28 2.14 10.33
CA LEU A 90 8.54 1.10 11.03
C LEU A 90 8.61 -0.26 10.31
N ARG A 91 8.59 -0.26 8.96
CA ARG A 91 8.48 -1.46 8.13
C ARG A 91 9.72 -1.78 7.31
N GLY A 92 10.73 -0.89 7.33
CA GLY A 92 11.94 -1.05 6.52
C GLY A 92 11.76 -0.67 5.06
N ASP A 93 12.78 -0.98 4.28
CA ASP A 93 12.82 -0.80 2.83
C ASP A 93 11.93 -1.83 2.13
N LEU A 94 11.68 -1.61 0.84
CA LEU A 94 10.88 -2.49 0.01
C LEU A 94 11.45 -3.92 0.01
N GLU A 95 10.60 -4.88 0.33
CA GLU A 95 10.85 -6.30 0.24
C GLU A 95 9.69 -6.98 -0.49
N SER A 96 9.93 -7.40 -1.74
CA SER A 96 8.93 -8.03 -2.59
C SER A 96 8.88 -9.54 -2.33
N ARG A 97 7.67 -10.07 -2.22
CA ARG A 97 7.45 -11.51 -2.23
C ARG A 97 7.78 -12.09 -3.61
N SER A 98 8.23 -13.36 -3.67
CA SER A 98 8.47 -13.98 -4.96
C SER A 98 7.18 -14.08 -5.78
N ILE A 99 7.29 -13.84 -7.09
CA ILE A 99 6.12 -13.83 -8.00
C ILE A 99 5.40 -15.19 -7.98
N THR A 100 6.12 -16.29 -7.82
CA THR A 100 5.56 -17.65 -7.73
C THR A 100 4.69 -17.81 -6.47
N GLN A 101 5.20 -17.39 -5.30
CA GLN A 101 4.42 -17.44 -4.06
C GLN A 101 3.15 -16.61 -4.14
N VAL A 102 3.23 -15.42 -4.74
CA VAL A 102 2.06 -14.54 -4.91
C VAL A 102 1.04 -15.17 -5.85
N LEU A 103 1.48 -15.70 -6.98
CA LEU A 103 0.60 -16.35 -7.97
C LEU A 103 -0.03 -17.65 -7.44
N ASP A 104 0.74 -18.47 -6.69
CA ASP A 104 0.22 -19.68 -6.06
C ASP A 104 -0.84 -19.36 -4.99
N GLU A 105 -0.63 -18.29 -4.20
CA GLU A 105 -1.65 -17.83 -3.25
C GLU A 105 -2.89 -17.32 -3.96
N ALA A 106 -2.72 -16.48 -4.99
CA ALA A 106 -3.82 -15.95 -5.79
C ALA A 106 -4.66 -17.08 -6.44
N LYS A 107 -3.99 -18.09 -6.99
CA LYS A 107 -4.65 -19.26 -7.58
C LYS A 107 -5.45 -20.04 -6.52
N ARG A 108 -4.88 -20.31 -5.36
CA ARG A 108 -5.60 -20.99 -4.25
C ARG A 108 -6.83 -20.20 -3.81
N LEU A 109 -6.75 -18.88 -3.73
CA LEU A 109 -7.88 -18.02 -3.38
C LEU A 109 -8.97 -18.07 -4.46
N ALA A 110 -8.61 -18.03 -5.72
CA ALA A 110 -9.54 -18.16 -6.84
C ALA A 110 -10.23 -19.55 -6.84
N ASP A 111 -9.45 -20.62 -6.69
CA ASP A 111 -9.96 -22.01 -6.62
C ASP A 111 -10.90 -22.21 -5.41
N ALA A 112 -10.67 -21.48 -4.30
CA ALA A 112 -11.54 -21.45 -3.12
C ALA A 112 -12.82 -20.62 -3.30
N GLY A 113 -13.03 -20.01 -4.48
CA GLY A 113 -14.25 -19.30 -4.85
C GLY A 113 -14.24 -17.79 -4.54
N VAL A 114 -13.08 -17.20 -4.24
CA VAL A 114 -12.90 -15.75 -4.17
C VAL A 114 -13.22 -15.14 -5.54
N LYS A 115 -13.93 -14.00 -5.54
CA LYS A 115 -14.36 -13.30 -6.76
C LYS A 115 -13.52 -12.05 -7.04
N GLU A 116 -12.87 -11.48 -6.03
CA GLU A 116 -12.05 -10.29 -6.15
C GLU A 116 -10.77 -10.40 -5.31
N LEU A 117 -9.62 -10.12 -5.93
CA LEU A 117 -8.34 -9.93 -5.26
C LEU A 117 -8.05 -8.44 -5.13
N LEU A 118 -7.87 -8.01 -3.89
CA LEU A 118 -7.40 -6.67 -3.53
C LEU A 118 -5.87 -6.74 -3.38
N VAL A 119 -5.15 -6.35 -4.42
CA VAL A 119 -3.67 -6.37 -4.43
C VAL A 119 -3.18 -5.18 -3.63
N VAL A 120 -2.42 -5.45 -2.57
CA VAL A 120 -2.00 -4.44 -1.59
C VAL A 120 -0.51 -4.54 -1.26
N SER A 121 0.08 -3.38 -1.02
CA SER A 121 1.39 -3.16 -0.37
C SER A 121 1.49 -1.69 0.06
N GLN A 122 2.63 -1.24 0.57
CA GLN A 122 2.86 0.18 0.83
C GLN A 122 3.09 0.98 -0.47
N ASP A 123 3.65 0.33 -1.49
CA ASP A 123 3.76 0.82 -2.86
C ASP A 123 3.65 -0.36 -3.82
N THR A 124 2.46 -0.57 -4.35
CA THR A 124 2.16 -1.68 -5.26
C THR A 124 2.92 -1.57 -6.58
N SER A 125 3.14 -0.34 -7.05
CA SER A 125 3.85 -0.08 -8.31
C SER A 125 5.36 -0.34 -8.24
N ALA A 126 5.93 -0.41 -7.04
CA ALA A 126 7.34 -0.74 -6.84
C ALA A 126 7.62 -2.26 -6.78
N TYR A 127 6.62 -3.12 -6.93
CA TYR A 127 6.79 -4.57 -6.85
C TYR A 127 7.94 -5.08 -7.73
N ALA A 128 8.81 -5.91 -7.14
CA ALA A 128 10.01 -6.51 -7.71
C ALA A 128 11.14 -5.53 -8.09
N MET A 129 11.00 -4.21 -7.86
CA MET A 129 12.10 -3.25 -8.13
C MET A 129 13.31 -3.52 -7.23
N ASP A 130 13.10 -3.97 -6.00
CA ASP A 130 14.16 -4.37 -5.06
C ASP A 130 14.95 -5.57 -5.59
N THR A 131 14.27 -6.58 -6.13
CA THR A 131 14.91 -7.78 -6.66
C THR A 131 15.65 -7.51 -7.97
N GLN A 132 15.18 -6.55 -8.77
CA GLN A 132 15.85 -6.16 -10.01
C GLN A 132 17.13 -5.34 -9.77
N ARG A 133 17.19 -4.56 -8.69
CA ARG A 133 18.34 -3.73 -8.31
C ARG A 133 19.44 -4.50 -7.60
N LYS A 134 19.10 -5.55 -6.85
CA LYS A 134 20.08 -6.38 -6.12
C LYS A 134 20.92 -7.18 -7.10
N GLU A 135 22.23 -7.19 -6.89
CA GLU A 135 23.12 -8.12 -7.59
C GLU A 135 22.74 -9.56 -7.24
N GLY A 136 22.56 -10.42 -8.27
CA GLY A 136 22.01 -11.77 -8.08
C GLY A 136 20.50 -11.84 -7.82
N GLY A 137 19.77 -10.74 -7.86
CA GLY A 137 18.33 -10.74 -7.67
C GLY A 137 17.57 -11.53 -8.75
N VAL A 138 16.45 -12.14 -8.36
CA VAL A 138 15.64 -13.00 -9.21
C VAL A 138 14.90 -12.16 -10.26
N LYS A 139 15.38 -12.16 -11.50
CA LYS A 139 14.77 -11.45 -12.65
C LYS A 139 13.77 -12.32 -13.42
N THR A 140 13.93 -13.65 -13.35
CA THR A 140 13.08 -14.63 -14.01
C THR A 140 12.73 -15.74 -13.02
N ALA A 141 11.48 -16.13 -12.99
CA ALA A 141 10.99 -17.24 -12.19
C ALA A 141 10.29 -18.27 -13.09
N PHE A 142 9.98 -19.47 -12.57
CA PHE A 142 9.20 -20.47 -13.28
C PHE A 142 7.84 -20.64 -12.60
N TRP A 143 6.77 -20.54 -13.38
CA TRP A 143 5.44 -20.79 -12.90
C TRP A 143 4.63 -21.59 -13.94
N ASN A 144 3.94 -22.64 -13.49
CA ASN A 144 3.25 -23.60 -14.37
C ASN A 144 4.16 -24.15 -15.49
N GLY A 145 5.43 -24.39 -15.18
CA GLY A 145 6.41 -24.93 -16.13
C GLY A 145 6.99 -23.94 -17.14
N MET A 146 6.57 -22.67 -17.09
CA MET A 146 7.03 -21.62 -18.02
C MET A 146 7.87 -20.57 -17.31
N PRO A 147 8.93 -20.05 -17.96
CA PRO A 147 9.69 -18.92 -17.45
C PRO A 147 8.85 -17.65 -17.52
N ILE A 148 8.78 -16.89 -16.44
CA ILE A 148 8.10 -15.62 -16.34
C ILE A 148 9.04 -14.55 -15.78
N LYS A 149 8.91 -13.32 -16.26
CA LYS A 149 9.61 -12.17 -15.70
C LYS A 149 9.13 -11.86 -14.28
N ASN A 150 10.05 -11.50 -13.39
CA ASN A 150 9.69 -11.05 -12.04
C ASN A 150 9.51 -9.53 -12.06
N ASP A 151 8.36 -9.06 -12.50
CA ASP A 151 7.97 -7.65 -12.53
C ASP A 151 6.45 -7.49 -12.34
N LEU A 152 6.03 -6.25 -12.03
CA LEU A 152 4.63 -5.92 -11.80
C LEU A 152 3.73 -6.24 -13.01
N MET A 153 4.18 -5.89 -14.22
CA MET A 153 3.43 -6.10 -15.46
C MET A 153 3.11 -7.58 -15.67
N THR A 154 4.11 -8.44 -15.50
CA THR A 154 3.94 -9.89 -15.61
C THR A 154 3.02 -10.42 -14.52
N LEU A 155 3.19 -9.95 -13.26
CA LEU A 155 2.30 -10.33 -12.17
C LEU A 155 0.85 -9.97 -12.51
N CYS A 156 0.57 -8.74 -12.91
CA CYS A 156 -0.77 -8.27 -13.28
C CYS A 156 -1.38 -9.09 -14.41
N LYS A 157 -0.63 -9.39 -15.47
CA LYS A 157 -1.08 -10.24 -16.58
C LYS A 157 -1.45 -11.65 -16.13
N GLN A 158 -0.67 -12.25 -15.22
CA GLN A 158 -0.96 -13.59 -14.74
C GLN A 158 -2.15 -13.62 -13.78
N LEU A 159 -2.28 -12.59 -12.90
CA LEU A 159 -3.44 -12.45 -12.03
C LEU A 159 -4.74 -12.29 -12.83
N GLY A 160 -4.73 -11.44 -13.87
CA GLY A 160 -5.90 -11.22 -14.73
C GLY A 160 -6.39 -12.49 -15.45
N LYS A 161 -5.49 -13.45 -15.73
CA LYS A 161 -5.84 -14.75 -16.33
C LYS A 161 -6.55 -15.72 -15.38
N LEU A 162 -6.64 -15.40 -14.08
CA LEU A 162 -7.36 -16.23 -13.11
C LEU A 162 -8.90 -16.16 -13.27
N GLY A 163 -9.42 -15.24 -14.10
CA GLY A 163 -10.85 -15.13 -14.38
C GLY A 163 -11.67 -14.56 -13.22
N ILE A 164 -11.04 -13.85 -12.31
CA ILE A 164 -11.64 -13.13 -11.18
C ILE A 164 -11.21 -11.66 -11.20
N TRP A 165 -11.93 -10.80 -10.50
CA TRP A 165 -11.60 -9.39 -10.43
C TRP A 165 -10.27 -9.16 -9.70
N VAL A 166 -9.43 -8.32 -10.29
CA VAL A 166 -8.13 -7.93 -9.73
C VAL A 166 -8.09 -6.40 -9.61
N ARG A 167 -8.00 -5.90 -8.38
CA ARG A 167 -7.96 -4.47 -8.07
C ARG A 167 -6.60 -4.11 -7.48
N LEU A 168 -5.95 -3.08 -8.04
CA LEU A 168 -4.69 -2.53 -7.52
C LEU A 168 -4.98 -1.39 -6.56
N HIS A 169 -4.33 -1.41 -5.39
CA HIS A 169 -4.36 -0.33 -4.41
C HIS A 169 -2.96 0.25 -4.19
N TYR A 170 -2.90 1.51 -3.78
CA TYR A 170 -1.66 2.19 -3.35
C TYR A 170 -0.59 2.22 -4.45
N VAL A 171 -0.95 2.74 -5.61
CA VAL A 171 -0.06 2.89 -6.77
C VAL A 171 0.67 4.22 -6.70
N TYR A 172 2.01 4.21 -6.68
CA TYR A 172 2.80 5.43 -6.80
C TYR A 172 2.92 5.84 -8.27
N PRO A 173 2.92 7.15 -8.62
CA PRO A 173 2.82 7.61 -10.00
C PRO A 173 4.11 7.46 -10.84
N TYR A 174 4.73 6.27 -10.82
CA TYR A 174 5.85 5.97 -11.72
C TYR A 174 5.42 5.99 -13.20
N PRO A 175 6.36 6.23 -14.13
CA PRO A 175 6.05 6.19 -15.57
C PRO A 175 5.50 4.85 -16.04
N HIS A 176 6.00 3.72 -15.53
CA HIS A 176 5.56 2.37 -15.93
C HIS A 176 4.13 2.00 -15.49
N VAL A 177 3.50 2.84 -14.66
CA VAL A 177 2.07 2.68 -14.33
C VAL A 177 1.20 2.90 -15.58
N ASP A 178 1.65 3.70 -16.53
CA ASP A 178 0.95 3.93 -17.80
C ASP A 178 0.74 2.60 -18.56
N ASP A 179 1.67 1.65 -18.44
CA ASP A 179 1.60 0.34 -19.08
C ASP A 179 0.50 -0.57 -18.49
N LEU A 180 -0.03 -0.26 -17.30
CA LEU A 180 -1.12 -1.01 -16.68
C LEU A 180 -2.50 -0.63 -17.23
N ILE A 181 -2.64 0.56 -17.80
CA ILE A 181 -3.92 1.07 -18.29
C ILE A 181 -4.48 0.20 -19.45
N PRO A 182 -3.68 -0.23 -20.44
CA PRO A 182 -4.14 -1.20 -21.43
C PRO A 182 -4.68 -2.50 -20.83
N LEU A 183 -4.06 -3.02 -19.74
CA LEU A 183 -4.57 -4.24 -19.09
C LEU A 183 -5.94 -4.01 -18.42
N MET A 184 -6.24 -2.79 -17.99
CA MET A 184 -7.55 -2.40 -17.47
C MET A 184 -8.58 -2.33 -18.63
N ALA A 185 -8.20 -1.74 -19.76
CA ALA A 185 -9.06 -1.68 -20.95
C ALA A 185 -9.35 -3.08 -21.54
N GLU A 186 -8.38 -4.00 -21.44
CA GLU A 186 -8.54 -5.41 -21.86
C GLU A 186 -9.34 -6.26 -20.84
N GLY A 187 -9.70 -5.73 -19.68
CA GLY A 187 -10.45 -6.44 -18.63
C GLY A 187 -9.61 -7.44 -17.82
N LEU A 188 -8.28 -7.42 -17.94
CA LEU A 188 -7.38 -8.24 -17.11
C LEU A 188 -7.25 -7.68 -15.67
N LEU A 189 -7.38 -6.38 -15.53
CA LEU A 189 -7.48 -5.66 -14.25
C LEU A 189 -8.80 -4.90 -14.21
N LEU A 190 -9.33 -4.65 -13.02
CA LEU A 190 -10.45 -3.71 -12.91
C LEU A 190 -10.02 -2.32 -13.38
N PRO A 191 -10.88 -1.56 -14.09
CA PRO A 191 -10.60 -0.19 -14.52
C PRO A 191 -10.66 0.77 -13.32
N TYR A 192 -9.73 0.59 -12.39
CA TYR A 192 -9.65 1.31 -11.12
C TYR A 192 -8.20 1.57 -10.75
N LEU A 193 -7.83 2.83 -10.62
CA LEU A 193 -6.49 3.25 -10.24
C LEU A 193 -6.53 4.08 -8.95
N ASP A 194 -5.98 3.53 -7.88
CA ASP A 194 -5.80 4.21 -6.58
C ASP A 194 -4.38 4.78 -6.51
N ILE A 195 -4.26 6.06 -6.83
CA ILE A 195 -2.98 6.76 -7.01
C ILE A 195 -2.90 8.00 -6.10
N PRO A 196 -2.33 7.91 -4.88
CA PRO A 196 -2.22 9.04 -3.96
C PRO A 196 -1.28 10.12 -4.51
N LEU A 197 -1.82 11.21 -5.02
CA LEU A 197 -1.05 12.34 -5.57
C LEU A 197 -0.53 13.27 -4.48
N GLN A 198 -1.21 13.32 -3.35
CA GLN A 198 -0.89 14.04 -2.10
C GLN A 198 -1.10 15.56 -2.15
N HIS A 199 -0.74 16.26 -3.22
CA HIS A 199 -0.93 17.69 -3.42
C HIS A 199 -0.84 18.05 -4.92
N ALA A 200 -1.14 19.30 -5.27
CA ALA A 200 -0.99 19.82 -6.64
C ALA A 200 0.07 20.93 -6.76
N SER A 201 0.42 21.64 -5.68
CA SER A 201 1.48 22.64 -5.73
C SER A 201 2.86 21.97 -5.90
N PRO A 202 3.65 22.36 -6.91
CA PRO A 202 5.02 21.86 -7.10
C PRO A 202 5.93 22.13 -5.90
N LYS A 203 5.74 23.27 -5.21
CA LYS A 203 6.46 23.64 -3.99
C LYS A 203 6.18 22.64 -2.86
N ILE A 204 4.92 22.34 -2.60
CA ILE A 204 4.51 21.42 -1.55
C ILE A 204 4.90 19.98 -1.89
N LEU A 205 4.69 19.54 -3.13
CA LEU A 205 5.13 18.22 -3.58
C LEU A 205 6.66 18.03 -3.42
N LYS A 206 7.46 19.06 -3.72
CA LYS A 206 8.90 19.02 -3.47
C LYS A 206 9.23 18.91 -1.98
N ALA A 207 8.54 19.66 -1.12
CA ALA A 207 8.69 19.57 0.34
C ALA A 207 8.28 18.19 0.87
N MET A 208 7.25 17.57 0.31
CA MET A 208 6.80 16.21 0.58
C MET A 208 7.74 15.13 0.03
N LYS A 209 8.76 15.47 -0.77
CA LYS A 209 9.58 14.56 -1.57
C LYS A 209 8.75 13.71 -2.53
N ARG A 210 7.81 14.34 -3.25
CA ARG A 210 6.92 13.74 -4.25
C ARG A 210 7.23 14.30 -5.65
N PRO A 211 6.84 13.61 -6.76
CA PRO A 211 6.94 14.16 -8.10
C PRO A 211 6.13 15.46 -8.24
N GLY A 212 6.80 16.55 -8.64
CA GLY A 212 6.22 17.89 -8.64
C GLY A 212 5.70 18.40 -9.98
N LYS A 213 5.63 17.56 -11.03
CA LYS A 213 5.18 17.98 -12.37
C LYS A 213 3.68 17.72 -12.54
N ILE A 214 2.86 18.62 -12.01
CA ILE A 214 1.41 18.47 -12.00
C ILE A 214 0.78 18.51 -13.40
N ASP A 215 1.27 19.38 -14.29
CA ASP A 215 0.78 19.45 -15.67
C ASP A 215 0.94 18.10 -16.38
N ARG A 216 2.09 17.45 -16.20
CA ARG A 216 2.30 16.10 -16.72
C ARG A 216 1.33 15.07 -16.11
N THR A 217 0.91 15.25 -14.87
CA THR A 217 -0.08 14.37 -14.23
C THR A 217 -1.44 14.53 -14.88
N LEU A 218 -1.88 15.77 -15.16
CA LEU A 218 -3.12 16.05 -15.89
C LEU A 218 -3.10 15.45 -17.31
N GLU A 219 -2.01 15.61 -18.03
CA GLU A 219 -1.83 15.00 -19.35
C GLU A 219 -1.95 13.46 -19.29
N ARG A 220 -1.30 12.82 -18.31
CA ARG A 220 -1.40 11.37 -18.10
C ARG A 220 -2.84 10.94 -17.81
N ILE A 221 -3.56 11.65 -16.95
CA ILE A 221 -4.96 11.36 -16.64
C ILE A 221 -5.82 11.42 -17.90
N LYS A 222 -5.63 12.42 -18.78
CA LYS A 222 -6.33 12.53 -20.07
C LYS A 222 -6.02 11.31 -20.96
N GLN A 223 -4.74 10.97 -21.13
CA GLN A 223 -4.32 9.81 -21.90
C GLN A 223 -4.85 8.48 -21.34
N TRP A 224 -4.86 8.30 -20.02
CA TRP A 224 -5.41 7.10 -19.40
C TRP A 224 -6.90 6.92 -19.71
N ARG A 225 -7.67 8.01 -19.68
CA ARG A 225 -9.10 7.97 -20.03
C ARG A 225 -9.35 7.74 -21.52
N GLU A 226 -8.45 8.19 -22.40
CA GLU A 226 -8.51 7.86 -23.83
C GLU A 226 -8.31 6.36 -24.07
N ILE A 227 -7.37 5.71 -23.35
CA ILE A 227 -7.09 4.27 -23.46
C ILE A 227 -8.16 3.44 -22.76
N CYS A 228 -8.64 3.88 -21.60
CA CYS A 228 -9.61 3.17 -20.77
C CYS A 228 -10.71 4.16 -20.32
N PRO A 229 -11.77 4.37 -21.13
CA PRO A 229 -12.84 5.35 -20.83
C PRO A 229 -13.59 5.08 -19.52
N ASP A 230 -13.69 3.82 -19.10
CA ASP A 230 -14.36 3.40 -17.87
C ASP A 230 -13.45 3.50 -16.62
N LEU A 231 -12.24 4.08 -16.77
CA LEU A 231 -11.27 4.17 -15.68
C LEU A 231 -11.78 5.03 -14.53
N THR A 232 -11.94 4.43 -13.37
CA THR A 232 -12.22 5.11 -12.11
C THR A 232 -10.91 5.51 -11.45
N LEU A 233 -10.68 6.81 -11.26
CA LEU A 233 -9.51 7.37 -10.61
C LEU A 233 -9.82 7.75 -9.16
N ARG A 234 -9.11 7.14 -8.23
CA ARG A 234 -9.10 7.49 -6.81
C ARG A 234 -7.77 8.14 -6.45
N SER A 235 -7.83 9.24 -5.72
CA SER A 235 -6.62 9.87 -5.18
C SER A 235 -6.81 10.34 -3.74
N THR A 236 -5.69 10.57 -3.08
CA THR A 236 -5.64 11.08 -1.71
C THR A 236 -4.76 12.32 -1.68
N PHE A 237 -5.20 13.34 -0.92
CA PHE A 237 -4.52 14.61 -0.75
C PHE A 237 -4.33 14.93 0.73
N ILE A 238 -3.30 15.70 1.02
CA ILE A 238 -2.99 16.23 2.35
C ILE A 238 -3.03 17.75 2.24
N VAL A 239 -3.81 18.39 3.09
CA VAL A 239 -3.91 19.85 3.22
C VAL A 239 -3.36 20.31 4.56
N GLY A 240 -2.97 21.57 4.65
CA GLY A 240 -2.33 22.13 5.85
C GLY A 240 -0.90 21.61 6.08
N PHE A 241 -0.25 21.13 5.01
CA PHE A 241 1.15 20.71 5.10
C PHE A 241 2.04 21.91 5.47
N PRO A 242 3.12 21.73 6.28
CA PRO A 242 4.01 22.81 6.68
C PRO A 242 4.51 23.64 5.48
N GLY A 243 4.34 24.97 5.56
CA GLY A 243 4.69 25.90 4.50
C GLY A 243 3.71 26.01 3.33
N GLU A 244 2.53 25.36 3.39
CA GLU A 244 1.45 25.54 2.42
C GLU A 244 0.86 26.95 2.57
N THR A 245 0.67 27.67 1.45
CA THR A 245 0.02 28.97 1.40
C THR A 245 -1.39 28.86 0.82
N GLU A 246 -2.16 29.95 0.84
CA GLU A 246 -3.48 29.99 0.19
C GLU A 246 -3.39 29.77 -1.32
N GLU A 247 -2.32 30.29 -1.95
CA GLU A 247 -2.05 30.07 -3.38
C GLU A 247 -1.76 28.59 -3.67
N ASP A 248 -0.97 27.91 -2.81
CA ASP A 248 -0.71 26.49 -2.93
C ASP A 248 -2.00 25.67 -2.80
N PHE A 249 -2.87 26.06 -1.89
CA PHE A 249 -4.18 25.42 -1.70
C PHE A 249 -5.12 25.68 -2.89
N GLN A 250 -5.15 26.91 -3.42
CA GLN A 250 -5.94 27.22 -4.62
C GLN A 250 -5.50 26.38 -5.83
N MET A 251 -4.18 26.16 -6.01
CA MET A 251 -3.66 25.26 -7.04
C MET A 251 -4.22 23.85 -6.88
N LEU A 252 -4.39 23.35 -5.65
CA LEU A 252 -5.01 22.06 -5.40
C LEU A 252 -6.48 22.03 -5.83
N LEU A 253 -7.26 23.06 -5.49
CA LEU A 253 -8.67 23.15 -5.88
C LEU A 253 -8.82 23.22 -7.41
N ASP A 254 -7.98 23.99 -8.09
CA ASP A 254 -8.03 24.12 -9.55
C ASP A 254 -7.63 22.80 -10.23
N PHE A 255 -6.62 22.12 -9.70
CA PHE A 255 -6.26 20.76 -10.15
C PHE A 255 -7.42 19.78 -10.02
N LEU A 256 -8.11 19.76 -8.87
CA LEU A 256 -9.24 18.85 -8.65
C LEU A 256 -10.37 19.10 -9.65
N LYS A 257 -10.68 20.37 -9.95
CA LYS A 257 -11.67 20.75 -10.97
C LYS A 257 -11.27 20.28 -12.38
N GLU A 258 -9.99 20.38 -12.75
CA GLU A 258 -9.52 19.97 -14.07
C GLU A 258 -9.36 18.45 -14.19
N ALA A 259 -8.82 17.80 -13.17
CA ALA A 259 -8.55 16.37 -13.17
C ALA A 259 -9.80 15.50 -13.17
N GLN A 260 -10.95 16.02 -12.66
CA GLN A 260 -12.24 15.31 -12.62
C GLN A 260 -12.10 13.90 -12.02
N LEU A 261 -11.46 13.81 -10.85
CA LEU A 261 -11.25 12.52 -10.18
C LEU A 261 -12.58 11.96 -9.67
N ASP A 262 -12.76 10.64 -9.81
CA ASP A 262 -14.00 9.96 -9.41
C ASP A 262 -14.12 9.79 -7.89
N ARG A 263 -12.99 9.65 -7.20
CA ARG A 263 -12.91 9.48 -5.75
C ARG A 263 -11.75 10.28 -5.18
N VAL A 264 -12.06 11.19 -4.28
CA VAL A 264 -11.06 12.02 -3.60
C VAL A 264 -11.15 11.79 -2.09
N GLY A 265 -10.02 11.43 -1.48
CA GLY A 265 -9.82 11.47 -0.03
C GLY A 265 -8.96 12.67 0.34
N CYS A 266 -9.41 13.49 1.26
CA CYS A 266 -8.64 14.62 1.77
C CYS A 266 -8.37 14.45 3.26
N PHE A 267 -7.09 14.51 3.64
CA PHE A 267 -6.64 14.43 5.02
C PHE A 267 -5.98 15.75 5.43
N LYS A 268 -6.29 16.21 6.63
CA LYS A 268 -5.50 17.28 7.24
C LYS A 268 -4.14 16.75 7.65
N PHE A 269 -3.10 17.54 7.46
CA PHE A 269 -1.77 17.20 7.97
C PHE A 269 -1.84 17.04 9.50
N SER A 270 -1.28 15.96 9.98
CA SER A 270 -1.13 15.70 11.41
C SER A 270 0.32 15.32 11.68
N PRO A 271 1.00 15.99 12.60
CA PRO A 271 2.37 15.64 12.97
C PRO A 271 2.46 14.20 13.48
N VAL A 272 3.43 13.46 12.98
CA VAL A 272 3.72 12.09 13.42
C VAL A 272 5.15 12.05 13.93
N GLU A 273 5.34 11.65 15.18
CA GLU A 273 6.66 11.52 15.78
C GLU A 273 7.59 10.64 14.95
N GLY A 274 8.75 11.17 14.58
CA GLY A 274 9.74 10.51 13.71
C GLY A 274 9.54 10.72 12.22
N ALA A 275 8.46 11.39 11.77
CA ALA A 275 8.31 11.83 10.39
C ALA A 275 8.97 13.22 10.20
N PRO A 276 9.82 13.44 9.18
CA PRO A 276 10.56 14.70 9.01
C PRO A 276 9.67 15.95 8.95
N ALA A 277 8.45 15.87 8.43
CA ALA A 277 7.54 17.00 8.34
C ALA A 277 7.06 17.52 9.71
N THR A 278 7.18 16.72 10.76
CA THR A 278 6.83 17.12 12.13
C THR A 278 7.74 18.24 12.67
N GLU A 279 9.01 18.26 12.19
CA GLU A 279 10.02 19.22 12.60
C GLU A 279 10.18 20.39 11.62
N MET A 280 9.40 20.44 10.55
CA MET A 280 9.43 21.55 9.59
C MET A 280 8.87 22.82 10.24
N ALA A 281 9.42 23.96 9.84
CA ALA A 281 8.86 25.27 10.17
C ALA A 281 7.48 25.49 9.50
N ASP A 282 6.82 26.59 9.85
CA ASP A 282 5.55 27.04 9.25
C ASP A 282 4.41 26.02 9.37
N GLN A 283 4.32 25.37 10.53
CA GLN A 283 3.17 24.51 10.88
C GLN A 283 1.89 25.36 10.91
N ARG A 284 0.83 24.89 10.25
CA ARG A 284 -0.48 25.54 10.30
C ARG A 284 -1.27 25.15 11.55
N SER A 285 -2.18 26.03 11.98
CA SER A 285 -3.09 25.71 13.09
C SER A 285 -4.01 24.55 12.70
N GLU A 286 -4.46 23.78 13.68
CA GLU A 286 -5.39 22.67 13.46
C GLU A 286 -6.74 23.16 12.93
N GLU A 287 -7.21 24.31 13.41
CA GLU A 287 -8.46 24.96 12.98
C GLU A 287 -8.39 25.30 11.49
N HIS A 288 -7.37 26.04 11.05
CA HIS A 288 -7.18 26.41 9.65
C HIS A 288 -7.04 25.19 8.74
N THR A 289 -6.27 24.17 9.16
CA THR A 289 -6.12 22.93 8.40
C THR A 289 -7.46 22.19 8.24
N SER A 290 -8.35 22.25 9.23
CA SER A 290 -9.68 21.65 9.17
C SER A 290 -10.60 22.39 8.20
N GLU A 291 -10.51 23.73 8.12
CA GLU A 291 -11.24 24.53 7.13
C GLU A 291 -10.84 24.16 5.70
N LEU A 292 -9.53 24.06 5.41
CA LEU A 292 -9.03 23.63 4.11
C LEU A 292 -9.56 22.26 3.71
N GLN A 293 -9.57 21.30 4.64
CA GLN A 293 -10.13 19.96 4.38
C GLN A 293 -11.60 20.03 3.98
N SER A 294 -12.39 20.86 4.66
CA SER A 294 -13.82 21.05 4.36
C SER A 294 -14.04 21.58 2.96
N HIS A 295 -13.23 22.53 2.50
CA HIS A 295 -13.32 23.10 1.16
C HIS A 295 -13.04 22.03 0.06
N VAL A 296 -12.05 21.17 0.24
CA VAL A 296 -11.76 20.08 -0.72
C VAL A 296 -12.92 19.08 -0.79
N MET A 297 -13.60 18.80 0.31
CA MET A 297 -14.72 17.84 0.34
C MET A 297 -15.97 18.36 -0.35
N ILE A 298 -16.07 19.66 -0.61
CA ILE A 298 -17.20 20.32 -1.27
C ILE A 298 -16.90 20.58 -2.76
N ALA A 299 -15.64 20.66 -3.14
CA ALA A 299 -15.18 20.93 -4.51
C ALA A 299 -15.26 19.69 -5.41
#